data_4ba7e9bfd20b3091b4dcaf366969c22f
#
_entry.id   4ba7e9bfd20b3091b4dcaf366969c22f
#
_cell.length_a   1.000
_cell.length_b   1.000
_cell.length_c   1.000
_cell.angle_alpha   90.00
_cell.angle_beta   90.00
_cell.angle_gamma   90.00
#
_symmetry.space_group_name_H-M   'P 1'
#
loop_
_entity.id
_entity.type
_entity.pdbx_description
1 polymer ?
#
loop_
_entity_poly.entity_id
_entity_poly.type
_entity_poly.pdbx_seq_one_letter_code
_entity_poly.pdbx_strand_id
1 'polypeptide(L)'
;PTKLGVWGGGTGWTSQPLYVEWPDEVAKMFRNTPAAKRTADFSQKEIVVASLCGKLHFINFELGKASREPIDMGNPVKGTPMVDPRFNGLVYAGHGVQAHGAVCQNVVDLFSHSIVYQNPGLDPKASRFWPASDSSPIYADGFVFWPCENGLIYKYDVKNGKAKKHSFLSYNRPGVHAAGVES
;
A
#
# COMPACT_ATOMS: atom_id res chain seq x y z
N PRO A 1 7.43 19.43 -11.47
CA PRO A 1 6.89 18.08 -11.61
C PRO A 1 7.42 17.17 -10.50
N THR A 2 6.53 16.41 -9.87
CA THR A 2 6.91 15.43 -8.84
C THR A 2 7.66 14.26 -9.49
N LYS A 3 8.89 14.00 -9.06
CA LYS A 3 9.67 12.84 -9.54
C LYS A 3 9.26 11.60 -8.72
N LEU A 4 8.83 10.54 -9.40
CA LEU A 4 8.43 9.30 -8.77
C LEU A 4 9.58 8.32 -8.50
N GLY A 5 10.80 8.76 -8.75
CA GLY A 5 12.02 7.99 -8.49
C GLY A 5 12.36 6.96 -9.56
N VAL A 6 13.45 6.27 -9.32
CA VAL A 6 14.02 5.25 -10.20
C VAL A 6 14.30 3.99 -9.37
N TRP A 7 13.96 2.84 -9.92
CA TRP A 7 14.38 1.54 -9.44
C TRP A 7 15.16 0.84 -10.57
N GLY A 8 16.13 -0.02 -10.22
CA GLY A 8 17.00 -0.70 -11.21
C GLY A 8 16.28 -1.52 -12.27
N GLY A 9 15.01 -1.88 -12.04
CA GLY A 9 14.12 -2.56 -12.99
C GLY A 9 13.12 -1.67 -13.71
N GLY A 10 13.11 -0.35 -13.45
CA GLY A 10 12.17 0.57 -14.07
C GLY A 10 12.01 1.89 -13.33
N THR A 11 11.19 2.76 -13.90
CA THR A 11 10.87 4.08 -13.35
C THR A 11 9.37 4.30 -13.35
N GLY A 12 8.88 5.16 -12.45
CA GLY A 12 7.47 5.55 -12.39
C GLY A 12 6.61 4.61 -11.56
N TRP A 13 5.50 4.19 -12.11
CA TRP A 13 4.51 3.35 -11.42
C TRP A 13 3.81 2.38 -12.39
N THR A 14 3.25 1.31 -11.83
CA THR A 14 2.38 0.35 -12.54
C THR A 14 0.99 0.29 -11.94
N SER A 15 0.81 0.78 -10.71
CA SER A 15 -0.47 0.86 -10.00
C SER A 15 -1.35 2.00 -10.49
N GLN A 16 -2.63 1.96 -10.16
CA GLN A 16 -3.51 3.10 -10.41
C GLN A 16 -3.28 4.19 -9.35
N PRO A 17 -3.20 5.47 -9.75
CA PRO A 17 -3.25 6.58 -8.81
C PRO A 17 -4.61 6.62 -8.11
N LEU A 18 -4.62 6.94 -6.83
CA LEU A 18 -5.84 7.12 -6.05
C LEU A 18 -6.13 8.61 -5.89
N TYR A 19 -7.35 9.03 -6.19
CA TYR A 19 -7.84 10.32 -5.76
C TYR A 19 -8.46 10.17 -4.37
N VAL A 20 -8.06 11.05 -3.46
CA VAL A 20 -8.56 11.08 -2.09
C VAL A 20 -8.95 12.51 -1.73
N GLU A 21 -10.15 12.69 -1.24
CA GLU A 21 -10.60 13.92 -0.59
C GLU A 21 -10.80 13.63 0.90
N TRP A 22 -9.89 14.16 1.72
CA TRP A 22 -9.89 13.89 3.15
C TRP A 22 -11.02 14.66 3.83
N PRO A 23 -11.79 14.02 4.74
CA PRO A 23 -12.72 14.76 5.60
C PRO A 23 -12.01 15.87 6.34
N ASP A 24 -12.69 16.98 6.61
CA ASP A 24 -12.12 18.20 7.23
C ASP A 24 -11.33 17.89 8.51
N GLU A 25 -11.87 17.06 9.37
CA GLU A 25 -11.22 16.70 10.64
C GLU A 25 -9.92 15.91 10.41
N VAL A 26 -9.93 14.99 9.45
CA VAL A 26 -8.74 14.22 9.08
C VAL A 26 -7.68 15.12 8.44
N ALA A 27 -8.10 16.03 7.55
CA ALA A 27 -7.21 17.01 6.92
C ALA A 27 -6.56 17.94 7.96
N LYS A 28 -7.31 18.39 8.97
CA LYS A 28 -6.77 19.17 10.09
C LYS A 28 -5.72 18.40 10.87
N MET A 29 -5.96 17.11 11.13
CA MET A 29 -4.99 16.25 11.81
C MET A 29 -3.70 16.11 10.99
N PHE A 30 -3.82 15.87 9.68
CA PHE A 30 -2.65 15.75 8.80
C PHE A 30 -1.81 17.01 8.72
N ARG A 31 -2.42 18.19 8.64
CA ARG A 31 -1.70 19.49 8.65
C ARG A 31 -0.77 19.65 9.85
N ASN A 32 -1.09 19.00 10.95
CA ASN A 32 -0.30 19.03 12.17
C ASN A 32 0.81 17.99 12.23
N THR A 33 0.87 17.06 11.26
CA THR A 33 1.94 16.05 11.21
C THR A 33 3.26 16.66 10.75
N PRO A 34 4.40 16.13 11.22
CA PRO A 34 5.71 16.59 10.75
C PRO A 34 5.88 16.46 9.23
N ALA A 35 5.31 15.43 8.62
CA ALA A 35 5.40 15.18 7.18
C ALA A 35 4.70 16.25 6.35
N ALA A 36 3.54 16.74 6.78
CA ALA A 36 2.83 17.83 6.12
C ALA A 36 3.48 19.19 6.38
N LYS A 37 4.04 19.40 7.56
CA LYS A 37 4.72 20.66 7.91
C LYS A 37 6.01 20.92 7.13
N ARG A 38 6.61 19.88 6.54
CA ARG A 38 7.82 20.03 5.72
C ARG A 38 7.52 20.52 4.30
N THR A 39 6.27 20.47 3.89
CA THR A 39 5.82 20.97 2.59
C THR A 39 4.85 22.12 2.80
N ALA A 40 4.99 23.19 2.00
CA ALA A 40 4.07 24.32 2.05
C ALA A 40 2.74 24.04 1.33
N ASP A 41 2.66 22.93 0.60
CA ASP A 41 1.63 22.66 -0.39
C ASP A 41 0.66 21.54 0.03
N PHE A 42 0.50 21.28 1.35
CA PHE A 42 -0.48 20.29 1.82
C PHE A 42 -1.88 20.60 1.29
N SER A 43 -2.54 19.62 0.71
CA SER A 43 -3.90 19.72 0.20
C SER A 43 -4.83 18.71 0.87
N GLN A 44 -6.09 19.09 1.04
CA GLN A 44 -7.15 18.16 1.43
C GLN A 44 -7.47 17.16 0.32
N LYS A 45 -7.24 17.55 -0.94
CA LYS A 45 -7.39 16.71 -2.11
C LYS A 45 -6.02 16.24 -2.57
N GLU A 46 -5.80 14.95 -2.53
CA GLU A 46 -4.52 14.35 -2.88
C GLU A 46 -4.68 13.26 -3.94
N ILE A 47 -3.66 13.15 -4.79
CA ILE A 47 -3.41 11.96 -5.58
C ILE A 47 -2.34 11.15 -4.84
N VAL A 48 -2.67 9.92 -4.46
CA VAL A 48 -1.73 8.98 -3.84
C VAL A 48 -1.21 8.03 -4.90
N VAL A 49 0.10 7.93 -5.02
CA VAL A 49 0.78 7.09 -6.01
C VAL A 49 1.78 6.19 -5.30
N ALA A 50 1.62 4.89 -5.47
CA ALA A 50 2.66 3.93 -5.12
C ALA A 50 3.62 3.77 -6.32
N SER A 51 4.92 3.71 -6.08
CA SER A 51 5.90 3.74 -7.14
C SER A 51 6.90 2.60 -7.10
N LEU A 52 7.53 2.36 -8.26
CA LEU A 52 8.59 1.36 -8.42
C LEU A 52 9.88 1.71 -7.66
N CYS A 53 10.05 2.96 -7.22
CA CYS A 53 11.14 3.31 -6.31
C CYS A 53 10.87 2.96 -4.84
N GLY A 54 9.79 2.25 -4.55
CA GLY A 54 9.45 1.82 -3.20
C GLY A 54 8.92 2.92 -2.30
N LYS A 55 8.19 3.88 -2.86
CA LYS A 55 7.63 5.00 -2.08
C LYS A 55 6.15 5.21 -2.36
N LEU A 56 5.42 5.64 -1.34
CA LEU A 56 4.11 6.24 -1.48
C LEU A 56 4.30 7.76 -1.60
N HIS A 57 3.82 8.32 -2.70
CA HIS A 57 3.85 9.75 -2.98
C HIS A 57 2.46 10.36 -2.78
N PHE A 58 2.44 11.60 -2.30
CA PHE A 58 1.23 12.38 -2.08
C PHE A 58 1.36 13.67 -2.88
N ILE A 59 0.43 13.89 -3.78
CA ILE A 59 0.46 15.00 -4.73
C ILE A 59 -0.77 15.85 -4.49
N ASN A 60 -0.57 17.14 -4.27
CA ASN A 60 -1.65 18.12 -4.21
C ASN A 60 -2.40 18.10 -5.54
N PHE A 61 -3.70 17.82 -5.49
CA PHE A 61 -4.53 17.63 -6.67
C PHE A 61 -4.60 18.89 -7.56
N GLU A 62 -4.67 20.07 -6.96
CA GLU A 62 -4.78 21.33 -7.69
C GLU A 62 -3.44 21.81 -8.26
N LEU A 63 -2.34 21.60 -7.51
CA LEU A 63 -1.05 22.19 -7.85
C LEU A 63 -0.10 21.22 -8.59
N GLY A 64 -0.36 19.91 -8.55
CA GLY A 64 0.56 18.91 -9.10
C GLY A 64 1.91 18.83 -8.40
N LYS A 65 2.02 19.37 -7.17
CA LYS A 65 3.22 19.37 -6.35
C LYS A 65 3.11 18.36 -5.22
N ALA A 66 4.23 18.02 -4.59
CA ALA A 66 4.20 17.18 -3.39
C ALA A 66 3.36 17.86 -2.29
N SER A 67 2.34 17.17 -1.79
CA SER A 67 1.48 17.62 -0.70
C SER A 67 2.12 17.36 0.66
N ARG A 68 2.91 16.32 0.78
CA ARG A 68 3.69 15.94 1.97
C ARG A 68 4.85 15.03 1.58
N GLU A 69 5.76 14.78 2.51
CA GLU A 69 6.88 13.88 2.30
C GLU A 69 6.39 12.48 1.88
N PRO A 70 7.10 11.82 0.97
CA PRO A 70 6.77 10.45 0.59
C PRO A 70 7.12 9.47 1.73
N ILE A 71 6.39 8.37 1.83
CA ILE A 71 6.69 7.29 2.78
C ILE A 71 7.53 6.23 2.07
N ASP A 72 8.67 5.89 2.66
CA ASP A 72 9.54 4.83 2.17
C ASP A 72 8.96 3.46 2.54
N MET A 73 8.68 2.65 1.53
CA MET A 73 8.17 1.29 1.65
C MET A 73 9.28 0.24 1.64
N GLY A 74 10.50 0.62 1.27
CA GLY A 74 11.67 -0.26 1.17
C GLY A 74 11.74 -1.06 -0.14
N ASN A 75 10.64 -1.56 -0.65
CA ASN A 75 10.59 -2.35 -1.89
C ASN A 75 9.63 -1.74 -2.90
N PRO A 76 9.85 -1.95 -4.22
CA PRO A 76 8.94 -1.52 -5.26
C PRO A 76 7.50 -1.95 -5.01
N VAL A 77 6.56 -1.01 -5.18
CA VAL A 77 5.13 -1.25 -5.09
C VAL A 77 4.57 -1.27 -6.50
N LYS A 78 3.91 -2.37 -6.88
CA LYS A 78 3.34 -2.58 -8.22
C LYS A 78 1.82 -2.59 -8.20
N GLY A 79 1.22 -3.16 -7.16
CA GLY A 79 -0.23 -3.18 -6.99
C GLY A 79 -0.81 -1.81 -6.60
N THR A 80 -2.06 -1.59 -6.93
CA THR A 80 -2.77 -0.37 -6.52
C THR A 80 -2.94 -0.36 -5.00
N PRO A 81 -2.47 0.67 -4.29
CA PRO A 81 -2.73 0.80 -2.87
C PRO A 81 -4.21 1.03 -2.59
N MET A 82 -4.63 0.85 -1.36
CA MET A 82 -5.97 1.22 -0.90
C MET A 82 -5.85 2.16 0.29
N VAL A 83 -6.50 3.31 0.20
CA VAL A 83 -6.76 4.15 1.38
C VAL A 83 -7.94 3.52 2.12
N ASP A 84 -7.83 3.39 3.44
CA ASP A 84 -8.93 2.87 4.25
C ASP A 84 -10.19 3.75 4.08
N PRO A 85 -11.31 3.20 3.60
CA PRO A 85 -12.51 3.99 3.30
C PRO A 85 -13.17 4.61 4.54
N ARG A 86 -12.73 4.25 5.74
CA ARG A 86 -13.16 4.88 7.00
C ARG A 86 -12.37 6.17 7.30
N PHE A 87 -11.41 6.53 6.45
CA PHE A 87 -10.54 7.70 6.61
C PHE A 87 -9.80 7.77 7.96
N ASN A 88 -9.40 6.62 8.47
CA ASN A 88 -8.66 6.50 9.73
C ASN A 88 -7.15 6.71 9.58
N GLY A 89 -6.69 7.17 8.43
CA GLY A 89 -5.28 7.42 8.12
C GLY A 89 -4.48 6.20 7.67
N LEU A 90 -5.12 5.04 7.50
CA LEU A 90 -4.42 3.84 7.04
C LEU A 90 -4.40 3.73 5.51
N VAL A 91 -3.27 3.24 5.01
CA VAL A 91 -3.07 2.86 3.60
C VAL A 91 -2.49 1.45 3.55
N TYR A 92 -2.99 0.66 2.62
CA TYR A 92 -2.56 -0.72 2.38
C TYR A 92 -1.81 -0.76 1.05
N ALA A 93 -0.55 -1.21 1.06
CA ALA A 93 0.28 -1.28 -0.14
C ALA A 93 1.21 -2.50 -0.11
N GLY A 94 1.16 -3.31 -1.16
CA GLY A 94 1.96 -4.53 -1.29
C GLY A 94 3.24 -4.32 -2.08
N HIS A 95 4.29 -5.04 -1.71
CA HIS A 95 5.52 -5.08 -2.47
C HIS A 95 5.41 -6.01 -3.67
N GLY A 96 5.81 -5.56 -4.85
CA GLY A 96 5.79 -6.36 -6.07
C GLY A 96 7.04 -7.17 -6.31
N VAL A 97 8.19 -6.64 -5.94
CA VAL A 97 9.49 -7.31 -6.09
C VAL A 97 10.41 -6.98 -4.94
N GLN A 98 11.41 -7.83 -4.76
CA GLN A 98 12.43 -7.64 -3.74
C GLN A 98 13.53 -6.71 -4.27
N ALA A 99 13.76 -5.61 -3.56
CA ALA A 99 14.94 -4.77 -3.71
C ALA A 99 15.73 -4.73 -2.39
N HIS A 100 15.01 -4.60 -1.27
CA HIS A 100 15.62 -4.53 0.06
C HIS A 100 14.76 -5.31 1.07
N GLY A 101 15.36 -6.26 1.79
CA GLY A 101 14.66 -7.01 2.83
C GLY A 101 13.49 -7.87 2.32
N ALA A 102 12.54 -8.14 3.19
CA ALA A 102 11.40 -9.00 2.88
C ALA A 102 10.35 -8.29 2.01
N VAL A 103 9.76 -9.03 1.10
CA VAL A 103 8.58 -8.59 0.34
C VAL A 103 7.34 -8.82 1.20
N CYS A 104 6.54 -7.79 1.42
CA CYS A 104 5.45 -7.80 2.39
C CYS A 104 4.18 -7.14 1.84
N GLN A 105 3.05 -7.49 2.43
CA GLN A 105 1.86 -6.65 2.48
C GLN A 105 2.03 -5.68 3.65
N ASN A 106 1.88 -4.38 3.41
CA ASN A 106 2.17 -3.36 4.39
C ASN A 106 0.93 -2.55 4.73
N VAL A 107 0.72 -2.29 6.01
CA VAL A 107 -0.22 -1.28 6.48
C VAL A 107 0.58 -0.07 6.94
N VAL A 108 0.29 1.06 6.37
CA VAL A 108 0.95 2.34 6.62
C VAL A 108 -0.01 3.24 7.37
N ASP A 109 0.46 3.87 8.42
CA ASP A 109 -0.25 4.93 9.12
C ASP A 109 0.28 6.28 8.67
N LEU A 110 -0.58 7.07 8.07
CA LEU A 110 -0.26 8.38 7.54
C LEU A 110 -0.05 9.45 8.62
N PHE A 111 -0.57 9.25 9.83
CA PHE A 111 -0.35 10.19 10.93
C PHE A 111 1.03 10.03 11.53
N SER A 112 1.45 8.79 11.80
CA SER A 112 2.82 8.49 12.26
C SER A 112 3.84 8.49 11.12
N HIS A 113 3.37 8.52 9.86
CA HIS A 113 4.19 8.49 8.65
C HIS A 113 5.11 7.27 8.59
N SER A 114 4.59 6.11 8.94
CA SER A 114 5.37 4.88 9.08
C SER A 114 4.57 3.63 8.73
N ILE A 115 5.28 2.55 8.43
CA ILE A 115 4.69 1.22 8.32
C ILE A 115 4.39 0.71 9.74
N VAL A 116 3.12 0.38 10.01
CA VAL A 116 2.65 -0.07 11.34
C VAL A 116 2.38 -1.58 11.39
N TYR A 117 2.30 -2.23 10.24
CA TYR A 117 2.15 -3.67 10.16
C TYR A 117 2.74 -4.21 8.85
N GLN A 118 3.39 -5.37 8.92
CA GLN A 118 3.92 -6.09 7.77
C GLN A 118 3.52 -7.56 7.85
N ASN A 119 3.04 -8.11 6.74
CA ASN A 119 2.85 -9.54 6.57
C ASN A 119 3.81 -10.02 5.48
N PRO A 120 4.85 -10.79 5.81
CA PRO A 120 5.75 -11.36 4.81
C PRO A 120 5.00 -12.25 3.83
N GLY A 121 5.31 -12.11 2.53
CA GLY A 121 4.66 -12.90 1.49
C GLY A 121 5.04 -14.38 1.51
N LEU A 122 6.13 -14.76 2.18
CA LEU A 122 6.50 -16.16 2.42
C LEU A 122 5.68 -16.70 3.60
N ASP A 123 4.68 -17.52 3.30
CA ASP A 123 3.82 -18.16 4.28
C ASP A 123 3.92 -19.68 4.13
N PRO A 124 4.19 -20.45 5.23
CA PRO A 124 4.30 -21.92 5.16
C PRO A 124 3.03 -22.62 4.67
N LYS A 125 1.88 -21.95 4.73
CA LYS A 125 0.59 -22.46 4.25
C LYS A 125 0.35 -22.17 2.77
N ALA A 126 1.25 -21.39 2.15
CA ALA A 126 1.14 -21.05 0.75
C ALA A 126 1.49 -22.25 -0.13
N SER A 127 0.75 -22.43 -1.20
CA SER A 127 1.05 -23.46 -2.22
C SER A 127 2.21 -23.06 -3.14
N ARG A 128 2.62 -21.79 -3.10
CA ARG A 128 3.65 -21.21 -3.96
C ARG A 128 4.57 -20.32 -3.11
N PHE A 129 5.88 -20.49 -3.31
CA PHE A 129 6.91 -19.66 -2.64
C PHE A 129 7.23 -18.39 -3.44
N TRP A 130 6.21 -17.60 -3.75
CA TRP A 130 6.39 -16.31 -4.41
C TRP A 130 5.78 -15.21 -3.55
N PRO A 131 6.60 -14.32 -2.97
CA PRO A 131 6.13 -13.43 -1.91
C PRO A 131 5.45 -12.15 -2.41
N ALA A 132 5.42 -11.89 -3.72
CA ALA A 132 4.88 -10.64 -4.25
C ALA A 132 3.39 -10.46 -3.93
N SER A 133 2.99 -9.22 -3.80
CA SER A 133 1.62 -8.81 -3.55
C SER A 133 1.26 -7.63 -4.47
N ASP A 134 1.19 -7.93 -5.77
CA ASP A 134 0.88 -6.95 -6.82
C ASP A 134 -0.62 -6.66 -6.93
N SER A 135 -1.45 -7.43 -6.24
CA SER A 135 -2.89 -7.25 -6.20
C SER A 135 -3.29 -6.06 -5.32
N SER A 136 -4.46 -5.51 -5.62
CA SER A 136 -5.07 -4.44 -4.83
C SER A 136 -5.86 -5.03 -3.66
N PRO A 137 -5.69 -4.53 -2.43
CA PRO A 137 -6.56 -4.88 -1.31
C PRO A 137 -7.94 -4.27 -1.50
N ILE A 138 -8.96 -4.92 -0.94
CA ILE A 138 -10.32 -4.39 -0.87
C ILE A 138 -10.82 -4.40 0.56
N TYR A 139 -11.60 -3.38 0.93
CA TYR A 139 -12.31 -3.32 2.20
C TYR A 139 -13.76 -3.75 2.00
N ALA A 140 -14.20 -4.70 2.79
CA ALA A 140 -15.59 -5.15 2.80
C ALA A 140 -15.97 -5.63 4.20
N ASP A 141 -17.14 -5.23 4.66
CA ASP A 141 -17.77 -5.72 5.89
C ASP A 141 -16.85 -5.72 7.14
N GLY A 142 -16.10 -4.63 7.32
CA GLY A 142 -15.21 -4.47 8.47
C GLY A 142 -13.83 -5.13 8.33
N PHE A 143 -13.55 -5.74 7.20
CA PHE A 143 -12.29 -6.46 6.95
C PHE A 143 -11.61 -5.96 5.67
N VAL A 144 -10.29 -6.15 5.63
CA VAL A 144 -9.52 -6.01 4.40
C VAL A 144 -9.21 -7.40 3.86
N PHE A 145 -9.57 -7.63 2.60
CA PHE A 145 -9.24 -8.83 1.86
C PHE A 145 -8.11 -8.50 0.89
N TRP A 146 -7.06 -9.31 0.91
CA TRP A 146 -5.86 -9.02 0.14
C TRP A 146 -5.28 -10.30 -0.48
N PRO A 147 -5.43 -10.51 -1.79
CA PRO A 147 -4.78 -11.59 -2.51
C PRO A 147 -3.26 -11.42 -2.47
N CYS A 148 -2.54 -12.53 -2.54
CA CYS A 148 -1.09 -12.56 -2.66
C CYS A 148 -0.71 -13.60 -3.71
N GLU A 149 0.36 -13.35 -4.46
CA GLU A 149 0.82 -14.25 -5.51
C GLU A 149 1.31 -15.62 -5.00
N ASN A 150 1.46 -15.75 -3.68
CA ASN A 150 1.74 -17.03 -3.04
C ASN A 150 0.55 -18.01 -3.04
N GLY A 151 -0.61 -17.61 -3.59
CA GLY A 151 -1.82 -18.43 -3.68
C GLY A 151 -2.76 -18.31 -2.49
N LEU A 152 -2.56 -17.32 -1.63
CA LEU A 152 -3.43 -17.06 -0.48
C LEU A 152 -4.17 -15.73 -0.64
N ILE A 153 -5.41 -15.70 -0.18
CA ILE A 153 -6.14 -14.47 0.11
C ILE A 153 -6.14 -14.28 1.61
N TYR A 154 -5.54 -13.18 2.06
CA TYR A 154 -5.52 -12.83 3.47
C TYR A 154 -6.75 -12.00 3.83
N LYS A 155 -7.31 -12.27 5.01
CA LYS A 155 -8.35 -11.47 5.63
C LYS A 155 -7.79 -10.82 6.88
N TYR A 156 -7.82 -9.49 6.93
CA TYR A 156 -7.35 -8.72 8.06
C TYR A 156 -8.50 -8.05 8.80
N ASP A 157 -8.51 -8.17 10.12
CA ASP A 157 -9.28 -7.31 11.01
C ASP A 157 -8.45 -6.06 11.29
N VAL A 158 -8.97 -4.89 10.96
CA VAL A 158 -8.24 -3.62 11.03
C VAL A 158 -8.93 -2.67 11.98
N LYS A 159 -9.20 -3.14 13.20
CA LYS A 159 -9.80 -2.32 14.24
C LYS A 159 -8.73 -1.46 14.93
N ASN A 160 -9.11 -0.23 15.24
CA ASN A 160 -8.30 0.70 16.04
C ASN A 160 -6.89 0.96 15.47
N GLY A 161 -6.74 1.04 14.15
CA GLY A 161 -5.47 1.31 13.50
C GLY A 161 -4.43 0.18 13.58
N LYS A 162 -4.83 -0.99 14.07
CA LYS A 162 -3.97 -2.18 14.13
C LYS A 162 -4.49 -3.23 13.16
N ALA A 163 -3.69 -3.58 12.17
CA ALA A 163 -3.98 -4.72 11.31
C ALA A 163 -3.67 -6.02 12.06
N LYS A 164 -4.61 -6.95 12.05
CA LYS A 164 -4.41 -8.29 12.55
C LYS A 164 -4.86 -9.29 11.48
N LYS A 165 -3.95 -10.17 11.09
CA LYS A 165 -4.29 -11.29 10.20
C LYS A 165 -5.36 -12.14 10.88
N HIS A 166 -6.52 -12.22 10.25
CA HIS A 166 -7.67 -12.96 10.82
C HIS A 166 -7.75 -14.37 10.25
N SER A 167 -7.63 -14.50 8.93
CA SER A 167 -7.70 -15.79 8.23
C SER A 167 -7.03 -15.68 6.86
N PHE A 168 -6.88 -16.82 6.22
CA PHE A 168 -6.46 -16.91 4.83
C PHE A 168 -7.32 -17.94 4.10
N LEU A 169 -7.43 -17.77 2.79
CA LEU A 169 -8.05 -18.73 1.89
C LEU A 169 -7.05 -19.07 0.79
N SER A 170 -6.76 -20.35 0.62
CA SER A 170 -5.98 -20.80 -0.54
C SER A 170 -6.90 -20.87 -1.75
N TYR A 171 -6.52 -20.22 -2.84
CA TYR A 171 -7.22 -20.30 -4.11
C TYR A 171 -6.50 -21.18 -5.15
N ASN A 172 -5.28 -21.60 -4.87
CA ASN A 172 -4.56 -22.56 -5.68
C ASN A 172 -4.95 -24.00 -5.27
N ARG A 173 -5.36 -24.83 -6.22
CA ARG A 173 -5.59 -26.24 -5.98
C ARG A 173 -4.24 -26.98 -5.93
N PRO A 174 -4.06 -27.95 -5.02
CA PRO A 174 -2.88 -28.83 -5.03
C PRO A 174 -2.73 -29.49 -6.43
N GLY A 175 -1.53 -29.45 -6.98
CA GLY A 175 -1.23 -30.06 -8.27
C GLY A 175 -1.51 -29.22 -9.53
N VAL A 176 -2.11 -28.05 -9.40
CA VAL A 176 -2.19 -27.08 -10.49
C VAL A 176 -1.03 -26.10 -10.36
N HIS A 177 0.06 -26.38 -11.01
CA HIS A 177 1.11 -25.39 -11.25
C HIS A 177 0.60 -24.44 -12.33
N ALA A 178 -0.18 -23.46 -11.96
CA ALA A 178 -0.49 -22.35 -12.84
C ALA A 178 0.79 -21.53 -13.02
N ALA A 179 1.50 -21.78 -14.11
CA ALA A 179 2.45 -20.82 -14.61
C ALA A 179 1.67 -19.51 -14.87
N GLY A 180 1.99 -18.46 -14.10
CA GLY A 180 1.59 -17.10 -14.43
C GLY A 180 0.10 -16.81 -14.41
N VAL A 181 -0.62 -17.11 -13.34
CA VAL A 181 -1.83 -16.32 -13.03
C VAL A 181 -1.36 -15.08 -12.28
N GLU A 182 -0.99 -14.07 -13.06
CA GLU A 182 -0.91 -12.72 -12.55
C GLU A 182 -2.35 -12.29 -12.20
N SER A 183 -2.58 -12.00 -10.92
CA SER A 183 -3.84 -11.46 -10.41
C SER A 183 -4.01 -10.00 -10.79
#